data_3e7aa9247dcae596afa200ccf8fe925a
#
_entry.id   3e7aa9247dcae596afa200ccf8fe925a
#
_cell.length_a   1.000
_cell.length_b   1.000
_cell.length_c   1.000
_cell.angle_alpha   90.00
_cell.angle_beta   90.00
_cell.angle_gamma   90.00
#
_symmetry.space_group_name_H-M   'P 1'
#
loop_
_entity.id
_entity.type
_entity.pdbx_description
1 polymer ?
#
loop_
_entity_poly.entity_id
_entity_poly.type
_entity_poly.pdbx_seq_one_letter_code
_entity_poly.pdbx_strand_id
1 'polypeptide(L)'
;MNQSSIDTLKNNFFEIQNVNSSFNQYYHLTSPYNAVIETYRCDLDMPYFKISSFSPEHTSHSLIDATELLEKMKNRPLHQHDFFEIMFVLQGEAIVKIENTKRVYPSGTGCIVNCNLRHVELLSHDFRIFFLNLSKDYLLSLFQSDNLFHLMPETNMEQSDAFHFLYKNAADEDNTKKEYLDFFPSYHNPAAFEKLYQIAEEIIKITLSPQIGSSFFINGLICRFLDTLSNPDFFHLASIQIDYGNDFLIFTNLTHLLENSDGRLSRHELSDLLSYS
;
A
#
# COMPACT_ATOMS: atom_id res chain seq x y z
N MET A 1 17.44 -9.42 -19.91
CA MET A 1 17.69 -9.24 -18.47
C MET A 1 16.75 -10.15 -17.71
N ASN A 2 17.28 -11.00 -16.87
CA ASN A 2 16.58 -12.13 -16.27
C ASN A 2 15.62 -11.70 -15.17
N GLN A 3 14.65 -12.56 -14.84
CA GLN A 3 13.77 -12.55 -13.68
C GLN A 3 14.49 -12.11 -12.39
N SER A 4 15.82 -12.32 -12.34
CA SER A 4 16.72 -11.86 -11.28
C SER A 4 16.74 -10.35 -11.04
N SER A 5 16.39 -9.48 -11.99
CA SER A 5 16.51 -8.02 -11.81
C SER A 5 15.30 -7.41 -11.07
N ILE A 6 14.06 -7.89 -11.32
CA ILE A 6 12.87 -7.44 -10.58
C ILE A 6 12.91 -8.03 -9.18
N ASP A 7 13.26 -9.31 -9.05
CA ASP A 7 13.37 -9.98 -7.76
C ASP A 7 14.52 -9.38 -6.93
N THR A 8 15.64 -9.00 -7.55
CA THR A 8 16.76 -8.32 -6.87
C THR A 8 16.36 -6.92 -6.40
N LEU A 9 15.57 -6.18 -7.20
CA LEU A 9 15.05 -4.85 -6.81
C LEU A 9 14.13 -4.94 -5.60
N LYS A 10 13.24 -5.92 -5.59
CA LYS A 10 12.31 -6.13 -4.48
C LYS A 10 13.03 -6.58 -3.22
N ASN A 11 14.02 -7.47 -3.33
CA ASN A 11 14.77 -8.02 -2.19
C ASN A 11 15.59 -6.97 -1.40
N ASN A 12 15.84 -5.79 -1.96
CA ASN A 12 16.52 -4.70 -1.22
C ASN A 12 15.56 -3.87 -0.35
N PHE A 13 14.26 -3.93 -0.60
CA PHE A 13 13.24 -3.13 0.11
C PHE A 13 12.21 -4.01 0.82
N PHE A 14 12.05 -5.25 0.36
CA PHE A 14 11.06 -6.18 0.87
C PHE A 14 11.67 -7.58 1.01
N GLU A 15 11.35 -8.25 2.11
CA GLU A 15 11.47 -9.70 2.19
C GLU A 15 10.22 -10.33 1.59
N ILE A 16 10.40 -11.22 0.60
CA ILE A 16 9.30 -11.85 -0.11
C ILE A 16 9.15 -13.28 0.36
N GLN A 17 8.01 -13.59 0.96
CA GLN A 17 7.64 -14.97 1.28
C GLN A 17 6.63 -15.48 0.24
N ASN A 18 6.95 -16.59 -0.39
CA ASN A 18 5.99 -17.32 -1.21
C ASN A 18 5.12 -18.16 -0.27
N VAL A 19 3.91 -17.72 -0.02
CA VAL A 19 2.92 -18.49 0.72
C VAL A 19 2.50 -19.68 -0.16
N ASN A 20 2.39 -20.87 0.40
CA ASN A 20 2.26 -22.22 -0.19
C ASN A 20 1.28 -22.43 -1.38
N SER A 21 0.64 -21.42 -1.88
CA SER A 21 -0.06 -21.43 -3.16
C SER A 21 0.71 -20.57 -4.14
N SER A 22 1.02 -21.09 -5.31
CA SER A 22 1.68 -20.39 -6.43
C SER A 22 1.02 -19.07 -6.88
N PHE A 23 0.07 -18.54 -6.12
CA PHE A 23 -0.79 -17.42 -6.46
C PHE A 23 -0.76 -16.26 -5.47
N ASN A 24 -0.08 -16.35 -4.33
CA ASN A 24 -0.01 -15.27 -3.35
C ASN A 24 1.45 -15.00 -2.97
N GLN A 25 1.84 -13.74 -3.05
CA GLN A 25 3.12 -13.26 -2.55
C GLN A 25 2.86 -12.40 -1.32
N TYR A 26 3.69 -12.58 -0.29
CA TYR A 26 3.66 -11.77 0.91
C TYR A 26 4.95 -10.95 1.00
N TYR A 27 4.81 -9.63 1.20
CA TYR A 27 5.92 -8.70 1.27
C TYR A 27 6.06 -8.15 2.69
N HIS A 28 7.28 -8.22 3.22
CA HIS A 28 7.68 -7.55 4.46
C HIS A 28 8.51 -6.33 4.14
N LEU A 29 8.15 -5.16 4.69
CA LEU A 29 8.93 -3.95 4.52
C LEU A 29 10.16 -3.99 5.43
N THR A 30 11.37 -3.84 4.86
CA THR A 30 12.64 -3.91 5.60
C THR A 30 13.08 -2.60 6.24
N SER A 31 12.34 -1.51 5.99
CA SER A 31 12.64 -0.16 6.48
C SER A 31 11.40 0.48 7.12
N PRO A 32 11.55 1.54 7.93
CA PRO A 32 10.41 2.25 8.51
C PRO A 32 9.40 2.76 7.47
N TYR A 33 9.92 3.27 6.36
CA TYR A 33 9.12 3.68 5.20
C TYR A 33 9.88 3.44 3.89
N ASN A 34 9.13 3.36 2.82
CA ASN A 34 9.65 3.31 1.47
C ASN A 34 8.77 4.18 0.55
N ALA A 35 9.39 5.07 -0.22
CA ALA A 35 8.72 5.83 -1.26
C ALA A 35 9.06 5.23 -2.62
N VAL A 36 8.07 4.98 -3.46
CA VAL A 36 8.26 4.37 -4.80
C VAL A 36 7.59 5.23 -5.85
N ILE A 37 8.27 5.43 -6.98
CA ILE A 37 7.65 5.94 -8.20
C ILE A 37 7.66 4.84 -9.25
N GLU A 38 6.47 4.45 -9.68
CA GLU A 38 6.28 3.58 -10.83
C GLU A 38 5.79 4.39 -12.02
N THR A 39 6.36 4.13 -13.19
CA THR A 39 5.94 4.74 -14.45
C THR A 39 5.80 3.64 -15.49
N TYR A 40 4.63 3.53 -16.07
CA TYR A 40 4.34 2.63 -17.19
C TYR A 40 3.93 3.45 -18.41
N ARG A 41 4.56 3.15 -19.54
CA ARG A 41 4.26 3.77 -20.84
C ARG A 41 4.10 2.67 -21.87
N CYS A 42 2.92 2.57 -22.44
CA CYS A 42 2.56 1.58 -23.46
C CYS A 42 2.29 2.19 -24.84
N ASP A 43 2.15 3.50 -24.93
CA ASP A 43 1.80 4.26 -26.14
C ASP A 43 3.03 4.65 -27.01
N LEU A 44 4.22 4.15 -26.66
CA LEU A 44 5.47 4.44 -27.36
C LEU A 44 5.90 3.28 -28.26
N ASP A 45 6.73 3.55 -29.26
CA ASP A 45 7.36 2.54 -30.10
C ASP A 45 8.17 1.50 -29.29
N MET A 46 8.70 1.92 -28.14
CA MET A 46 9.35 1.05 -27.16
C MET A 46 8.68 1.26 -25.80
N PRO A 47 7.65 0.48 -25.47
CA PRO A 47 6.98 0.58 -24.18
C PRO A 47 7.92 0.19 -23.04
N TYR A 48 7.85 0.91 -21.93
CA TYR A 48 8.70 0.67 -20.78
C TYR A 48 7.96 0.74 -19.45
N PHE A 49 8.52 0.05 -18.46
CA PHE A 49 8.17 0.17 -17.08
C PHE A 49 9.39 0.60 -16.25
N LYS A 50 9.27 1.69 -15.53
CA LYS A 50 10.32 2.23 -14.67
C LYS A 50 9.87 2.21 -13.23
N ILE A 51 10.73 1.66 -12.36
CA ILE A 51 10.55 1.71 -10.90
C ILE A 51 11.71 2.50 -10.31
N SER A 52 11.40 3.41 -9.40
CA SER A 52 12.37 4.12 -8.56
C SER A 52 11.94 4.01 -7.12
N SER A 53 12.73 3.36 -6.29
CA SER A 53 12.44 3.10 -4.88
C SER A 53 13.45 3.81 -3.99
N PHE A 54 12.95 4.41 -2.91
CA PHE A 54 13.71 5.25 -1.98
C PHE A 54 13.37 4.88 -0.54
N SER A 55 14.34 4.41 0.22
CA SER A 55 14.23 4.19 1.66
C SER A 55 15.39 4.86 2.39
N PRO A 56 15.40 4.96 3.72
CA PRO A 56 16.51 5.51 4.48
C PRO A 56 17.86 4.85 4.19
N GLU A 57 17.87 3.53 3.89
CA GLU A 57 19.09 2.75 3.69
C GLU A 57 19.43 2.54 2.22
N HIS A 58 18.43 2.55 1.33
CA HIS A 58 18.62 2.11 -0.06
C HIS A 58 17.90 3.00 -1.05
N THR A 59 18.55 3.20 -2.19
CA THR A 59 17.96 3.81 -3.39
C THR A 59 18.17 2.88 -4.57
N SER A 60 17.13 2.67 -5.37
CA SER A 60 17.20 1.82 -6.55
C SER A 60 16.41 2.39 -7.72
N HIS A 61 16.92 2.19 -8.92
CA HIS A 61 16.25 2.54 -10.16
C HIS A 61 16.33 1.38 -11.14
N SER A 62 15.21 1.03 -11.74
CA SER A 62 15.15 0.01 -12.78
C SER A 62 14.30 0.48 -13.94
N LEU A 63 14.76 0.14 -15.14
CA LEU A 63 14.03 0.32 -16.39
C LEU A 63 13.89 -1.05 -17.04
N ILE A 64 12.67 -1.44 -17.35
CA ILE A 64 12.31 -2.75 -17.86
C ILE A 64 11.57 -2.57 -19.17
N ASP A 65 11.92 -3.37 -20.18
CA ASP A 65 11.13 -3.46 -21.40
C ASP A 65 9.71 -3.95 -21.07
N ALA A 66 8.72 -3.13 -21.39
CA ALA A 66 7.34 -3.45 -21.04
C ALA A 66 6.78 -4.61 -21.87
N THR A 67 7.33 -4.89 -23.04
CA THR A 67 6.88 -6.01 -23.88
C THR A 67 7.15 -7.35 -23.18
N GLU A 68 8.36 -7.51 -22.64
CA GLU A 68 8.70 -8.69 -21.84
C GLU A 68 7.92 -8.76 -20.52
N LEU A 69 7.70 -7.60 -19.90
CA LEU A 69 6.99 -7.49 -18.64
C LEU A 69 5.51 -7.84 -18.81
N LEU A 70 4.85 -7.33 -19.85
CA LEU A 70 3.42 -7.59 -20.11
C LEU A 70 3.10 -9.08 -20.20
N GLU A 71 3.94 -9.87 -20.86
CA GLU A 71 3.74 -11.32 -20.94
C GLU A 71 3.82 -11.98 -19.55
N LYS A 72 4.77 -11.54 -18.71
CA LYS A 72 4.94 -12.06 -17.35
C LYS A 72 3.83 -11.57 -16.40
N MET A 73 3.29 -10.37 -16.63
CA MET A 73 2.31 -9.73 -15.74
C MET A 73 0.86 -10.04 -16.11
N LYS A 74 0.56 -10.68 -17.25
CA LYS A 74 -0.78 -11.15 -17.59
C LYS A 74 -1.42 -12.00 -16.48
N ASN A 75 -0.59 -12.72 -15.73
CA ASN A 75 -0.98 -13.60 -14.64
C ASN A 75 -0.29 -13.24 -13.32
N ARG A 76 0.01 -11.94 -13.10
CA ARG A 76 0.62 -11.52 -11.82
C ARG A 76 -0.30 -11.92 -10.66
N PRO A 77 0.21 -12.66 -9.66
CA PRO A 77 -0.59 -13.03 -8.50
C PRO A 77 -0.94 -11.79 -7.70
N LEU A 78 -2.04 -11.87 -6.98
CA LEU A 78 -2.33 -10.90 -5.93
C LEU A 78 -1.22 -10.98 -4.88
N HIS A 79 -0.76 -9.83 -4.40
CA HIS A 79 0.16 -9.77 -3.28
C HIS A 79 -0.51 -9.19 -2.04
N GLN A 80 0.06 -9.48 -0.90
CA GLN A 80 -0.31 -8.97 0.40
C GLN A 80 0.98 -8.52 1.11
N HIS A 81 0.87 -7.62 2.05
CA HIS A 81 2.02 -7.08 2.79
C HIS A 81 1.69 -6.80 4.25
N ASP A 82 2.71 -6.61 5.10
CA ASP A 82 2.60 -6.30 6.53
C ASP A 82 2.69 -4.80 6.85
N PHE A 83 2.68 -3.97 5.84
CA PHE A 83 2.76 -2.51 5.93
C PHE A 83 1.49 -1.86 5.36
N PHE A 84 1.33 -0.56 5.56
CA PHE A 84 0.31 0.24 4.91
C PHE A 84 0.88 0.81 3.62
N GLU A 85 0.12 0.70 2.54
CA GLU A 85 0.49 1.26 1.25
C GLU A 85 -0.45 2.40 0.87
N ILE A 86 0.11 3.58 0.63
CA ILE A 86 -0.61 4.73 0.12
C ILE A 86 -0.25 4.89 -1.36
N MET A 87 -1.20 4.65 -2.22
CA MET A 87 -1.07 4.82 -3.67
C MET A 87 -1.66 6.16 -4.09
N PHE A 88 -0.88 6.99 -4.78
CA PHE A 88 -1.32 8.27 -5.34
C PHE A 88 -0.98 8.35 -6.82
N VAL A 89 -2.00 8.47 -7.69
CA VAL A 89 -1.82 8.52 -9.14
C VAL A 89 -1.43 9.93 -9.57
N LEU A 90 -0.17 10.07 -10.04
CA LEU A 90 0.39 11.34 -10.46
C LEU A 90 0.01 11.70 -11.91
N GLN A 91 -0.11 10.69 -12.78
CA GLN A 91 -0.44 10.87 -14.19
C GLN A 91 -1.11 9.62 -14.75
N GLY A 92 -2.05 9.82 -15.69
CA GLY A 92 -2.73 8.74 -16.37
C GLY A 92 -3.80 8.08 -15.52
N GLU A 93 -3.92 6.77 -15.63
CA GLU A 93 -4.94 5.96 -14.97
C GLU A 93 -4.35 4.65 -14.46
N ALA A 94 -4.54 4.36 -13.17
CA ALA A 94 -4.16 3.10 -12.57
C ALA A 94 -5.40 2.19 -12.42
N ILE A 95 -5.28 0.95 -12.86
CA ILE A 95 -6.29 -0.09 -12.59
C ILE A 95 -5.70 -1.02 -11.54
N VAL A 96 -6.34 -1.11 -10.39
CA VAL A 96 -5.94 -1.98 -9.28
C VAL A 96 -7.00 -3.05 -9.07
N LYS A 97 -6.59 -4.30 -9.06
CA LYS A 97 -7.43 -5.40 -8.60
C LYS A 97 -7.23 -5.55 -7.10
N ILE A 98 -8.27 -5.26 -6.32
CA ILE A 98 -8.30 -5.44 -4.87
C ILE A 98 -9.22 -6.60 -4.58
N GLU A 99 -8.68 -7.70 -4.07
CA GLU A 99 -9.36 -8.98 -3.90
C GLU A 99 -10.07 -9.42 -5.20
N ASN A 100 -11.38 -9.44 -5.23
CA ASN A 100 -12.18 -9.83 -6.39
C ASN A 100 -12.72 -8.63 -7.19
N THR A 101 -12.38 -7.39 -6.81
CA THR A 101 -12.93 -6.17 -7.43
C THR A 101 -11.84 -5.41 -8.16
N LYS A 102 -12.15 -4.90 -9.36
CA LYS A 102 -11.29 -3.95 -10.06
C LYS A 102 -11.72 -2.53 -9.74
N ARG A 103 -10.73 -1.69 -9.43
CA ARG A 103 -10.89 -0.25 -9.20
C ARG A 103 -10.06 0.53 -10.20
N VAL A 104 -10.58 1.67 -10.60
CA VAL A 104 -9.93 2.60 -11.54
C VAL A 104 -9.65 3.91 -10.83
N TYR A 105 -8.39 4.31 -10.84
CA TYR A 105 -7.90 5.53 -10.19
C TYR A 105 -7.31 6.46 -11.25
N PRO A 106 -8.02 7.51 -11.65
CA PRO A 106 -7.45 8.55 -12.51
C PRO A 106 -6.45 9.43 -11.76
N SER A 107 -5.69 10.24 -12.50
CA SER A 107 -4.76 11.20 -11.93
C SER A 107 -5.39 12.07 -10.84
N GLY A 108 -4.68 12.24 -9.73
CA GLY A 108 -5.13 12.98 -8.54
C GLY A 108 -5.86 12.15 -7.51
N THR A 109 -6.21 10.91 -7.81
CA THR A 109 -6.88 9.99 -6.90
C THR A 109 -5.94 8.91 -6.38
N GLY A 110 -6.40 8.11 -5.42
CA GLY A 110 -5.65 6.97 -4.92
C GLY A 110 -6.34 6.26 -3.78
N CYS A 111 -5.59 5.40 -3.09
CA CYS A 111 -6.10 4.66 -1.94
C CYS A 111 -5.03 4.42 -0.88
N ILE A 112 -5.47 4.13 0.33
CA ILE A 112 -4.65 3.60 1.43
C ILE A 112 -5.07 2.15 1.64
N VAL A 113 -4.16 1.22 1.34
CA VAL A 113 -4.39 -0.21 1.44
C VAL A 113 -3.92 -0.72 2.81
N ASN A 114 -4.77 -1.47 3.50
CA ASN A 114 -4.45 -2.11 4.77
C ASN A 114 -3.62 -3.39 4.56
N CYS A 115 -2.88 -3.81 5.58
CA CYS A 115 -1.99 -4.98 5.61
C CYS A 115 -2.65 -6.30 5.19
N ASN A 116 -3.97 -6.46 5.37
CA ASN A 116 -4.66 -7.73 5.13
C ASN A 116 -5.31 -7.85 3.74
N LEU A 117 -5.15 -6.84 2.89
CA LEU A 117 -5.74 -6.83 1.57
C LEU A 117 -4.78 -7.40 0.53
N ARG A 118 -5.32 -8.28 -0.30
CA ARG A 118 -4.62 -8.76 -1.48
C ARG A 118 -4.96 -7.87 -2.66
N HIS A 119 -3.96 -7.37 -3.33
CA HIS A 119 -4.15 -6.49 -4.49
C HIS A 119 -3.03 -6.66 -5.51
N VAL A 120 -3.22 -6.05 -6.68
CA VAL A 120 -2.22 -5.97 -7.75
C VAL A 120 -2.58 -4.85 -8.72
N GLU A 121 -1.60 -4.06 -9.12
CA GLU A 121 -1.71 -3.05 -10.18
C GLU A 121 -1.67 -3.76 -11.54
N LEU A 122 -2.60 -3.39 -12.41
CA LEU A 122 -2.68 -3.94 -13.77
C LEU A 122 -2.00 -2.98 -14.76
N LEU A 123 -1.08 -3.50 -15.54
CA LEU A 123 -0.41 -2.74 -16.62
C LEU A 123 -1.30 -2.70 -17.86
N SER A 124 -2.29 -1.82 -17.89
CA SER A 124 -3.23 -1.71 -19.00
C SER A 124 -3.23 -0.36 -19.71
N HIS A 125 -2.87 0.70 -19.01
CA HIS A 125 -2.83 2.08 -19.50
C HIS A 125 -1.57 2.77 -19.01
N ASP A 126 -1.21 3.88 -19.64
CA ASP A 126 -0.13 4.74 -19.19
C ASP A 126 -0.42 5.29 -17.82
N PHE A 127 0.55 5.18 -16.91
CA PHE A 127 0.44 5.77 -15.58
C PHE A 127 1.80 6.22 -15.04
N ARG A 128 1.73 7.12 -14.08
CA ARG A 128 2.79 7.41 -13.12
C ARG A 128 2.17 7.44 -11.74
N ILE A 129 2.65 6.59 -10.85
CA ILE A 129 2.11 6.40 -9.50
C ILE A 129 3.22 6.68 -8.48
N PHE A 130 2.86 7.34 -7.40
CA PHE A 130 3.65 7.43 -6.18
C PHE A 130 3.05 6.48 -5.16
N PHE A 131 3.89 5.63 -4.59
CA PHE A 131 3.56 4.81 -3.44
C PHE A 131 4.35 5.29 -2.22
N LEU A 132 3.68 5.37 -1.09
CA LEU A 132 4.29 5.57 0.22
C LEU A 132 3.93 4.38 1.10
N ASN A 133 4.92 3.53 1.34
CA ASN A 133 4.80 2.35 2.18
C ASN A 133 5.27 2.68 3.59
N LEU A 134 4.45 2.38 4.60
CA LEU A 134 4.70 2.72 6.00
C LEU A 134 4.59 1.46 6.85
N SER A 135 5.66 1.10 7.57
CA SER A 135 5.61 -0.04 8.48
C SER A 135 4.68 0.23 9.65
N LYS A 136 4.07 -0.83 10.19
CA LYS A 136 3.17 -0.76 11.35
C LYS A 136 3.87 -0.13 12.56
N ASP A 137 5.07 -0.57 12.87
CA ASP A 137 5.83 -0.08 14.03
C ASP A 137 6.22 1.40 13.88
N TYR A 138 6.60 1.80 12.67
CA TYR A 138 6.90 3.20 12.39
C TYR A 138 5.67 4.09 12.58
N LEU A 139 4.51 3.69 12.06
CA LEU A 139 3.26 4.43 12.25
C LEU A 139 2.89 4.54 13.74
N LEU A 140 2.95 3.44 14.49
CA LEU A 140 2.66 3.45 15.92
C LEU A 140 3.62 4.39 16.66
N SER A 141 4.93 4.37 16.34
CA SER A 141 5.91 5.27 16.93
C SER A 141 5.65 6.74 16.58
N LEU A 142 5.23 7.00 15.34
CA LEU A 142 4.87 8.34 14.87
C LEU A 142 3.66 8.89 15.62
N PHE A 143 2.62 8.08 15.81
CA PHE A 143 1.38 8.47 16.47
C PHE A 143 1.51 8.61 17.99
N GLN A 144 2.44 7.89 18.63
CA GLN A 144 2.72 7.99 20.05
C GLN A 144 3.64 9.18 20.40
N SER A 145 4.15 9.90 19.40
CA SER A 145 5.01 11.06 19.64
C SER A 145 4.21 12.21 20.26
N ASP A 146 4.50 12.55 21.51
CA ASP A 146 3.88 13.67 22.25
C ASP A 146 3.97 15.01 21.49
N ASN A 147 4.89 15.11 20.53
CA ASN A 147 5.16 16.34 19.79
C ASN A 147 4.32 16.51 18.52
N LEU A 148 3.57 15.48 18.09
CA LEU A 148 2.90 15.50 16.79
C LEU A 148 1.81 16.60 16.70
N PHE A 149 1.09 16.84 17.80
CA PHE A 149 -0.03 17.78 17.87
C PHE A 149 0.21 18.95 18.86
N HIS A 150 1.43 19.13 19.32
CA HIS A 150 1.73 20.08 20.40
C HIS A 150 1.37 21.53 20.08
N LEU A 151 1.37 21.92 18.82
CA LEU A 151 1.02 23.27 18.38
C LEU A 151 -0.46 23.45 18.05
N MET A 152 -1.25 22.37 18.05
CA MET A 152 -2.68 22.41 17.74
C MET A 152 -3.47 21.52 18.72
N PRO A 153 -3.65 21.98 19.97
CA PRO A 153 -4.32 21.18 21.00
C PRO A 153 -5.77 20.83 20.69
N GLU A 154 -6.38 21.51 19.72
CA GLU A 154 -7.76 21.22 19.27
C GLU A 154 -7.82 20.22 18.10
N THR A 155 -6.68 19.88 17.50
CA THR A 155 -6.61 18.90 16.42
C THR A 155 -6.42 17.52 17.04
N ASN A 156 -7.50 16.81 17.16
CA ASN A 156 -7.52 15.45 17.66
C ASN A 156 -7.27 14.48 16.50
N MET A 157 -6.45 13.46 16.69
CA MET A 157 -6.23 12.37 15.75
C MET A 157 -7.55 11.71 15.31
N GLU A 158 -8.56 11.72 16.20
CA GLU A 158 -9.92 11.25 15.93
C GLU A 158 -10.67 12.08 14.87
N GLN A 159 -10.23 13.32 14.61
CA GLN A 159 -10.85 14.22 13.62
C GLN A 159 -10.23 14.06 12.23
N SER A 160 -9.16 13.29 12.10
CA SER A 160 -8.47 13.04 10.82
C SER A 160 -8.75 11.62 10.35
N ASP A 161 -9.59 11.48 9.34
CA ASP A 161 -10.03 10.18 8.82
C ASP A 161 -8.87 9.27 8.37
N ALA A 162 -7.84 9.84 7.72
CA ALA A 162 -6.67 9.07 7.30
C ALA A 162 -5.82 8.61 8.48
N PHE A 163 -5.57 9.47 9.48
CA PHE A 163 -4.86 9.08 10.70
C PHE A 163 -5.64 8.04 11.50
N HIS A 164 -6.95 8.25 11.66
CA HIS A 164 -7.81 7.32 12.38
C HIS A 164 -7.82 5.94 11.73
N PHE A 165 -7.94 5.89 10.40
CA PHE A 165 -7.88 4.65 9.64
C PHE A 165 -6.56 3.91 9.87
N LEU A 166 -5.43 4.60 9.73
CA LEU A 166 -4.11 4.00 9.90
C LEU A 166 -3.87 3.55 11.34
N TYR A 167 -4.18 4.42 12.32
CA TYR A 167 -3.97 4.11 13.74
C TYR A 167 -4.81 2.93 14.22
N LYS A 168 -6.10 2.94 13.91
CA LYS A 168 -7.02 1.85 14.26
C LYS A 168 -6.53 0.51 13.72
N ASN A 169 -6.07 0.48 12.47
CA ASN A 169 -5.58 -0.74 11.83
C ASN A 169 -4.17 -1.14 12.29
N ALA A 170 -3.33 -0.18 12.65
CA ALA A 170 -2.01 -0.47 13.19
C ALA A 170 -2.04 -0.95 14.64
N ALA A 171 -2.97 -0.43 15.46
CA ALA A 171 -3.10 -0.80 16.87
C ALA A 171 -3.85 -2.13 17.09
N ASP A 172 -4.58 -2.62 16.10
CA ASP A 172 -5.30 -3.89 16.16
C ASP A 172 -4.33 -5.05 15.88
N GLU A 173 -3.95 -5.79 16.94
CA GLU A 173 -3.03 -6.94 16.83
C GLU A 173 -3.65 -8.10 16.05
N ASP A 174 -4.96 -8.32 16.22
CA ASP A 174 -5.72 -9.37 15.54
C ASP A 174 -6.36 -8.88 14.24
N ASN A 175 -5.85 -7.82 13.65
CA ASN A 175 -6.45 -7.16 12.51
C ASN A 175 -6.70 -8.11 11.34
N THR A 176 -7.90 -8.68 11.31
CA THR A 176 -8.39 -9.54 10.21
C THR A 176 -9.27 -8.76 9.23
N LYS A 177 -9.51 -7.48 9.50
CA LYS A 177 -10.39 -6.65 8.68
C LYS A 177 -9.76 -6.37 7.33
N LYS A 178 -10.53 -6.60 6.28
CA LYS A 178 -10.15 -6.26 4.91
C LYS A 178 -10.84 -4.96 4.54
N GLU A 179 -10.14 -3.86 4.78
CA GLU A 179 -10.64 -2.52 4.48
C GLU A 179 -9.54 -1.66 3.84
N TYR A 180 -9.95 -0.74 3.01
CA TYR A 180 -9.09 0.27 2.40
C TYR A 180 -9.82 1.61 2.34
N LEU A 181 -9.06 2.68 2.17
CA LEU A 181 -9.57 4.03 2.14
C LEU A 181 -9.27 4.64 0.78
N ASP A 182 -10.31 4.88 -0.03
CA ASP A 182 -10.19 5.63 -1.27
C ASP A 182 -10.14 7.13 -0.99
N PHE A 183 -9.38 7.88 -1.79
CA PHE A 183 -9.37 9.33 -1.74
C PHE A 183 -9.49 9.97 -3.13
N PHE A 184 -10.27 11.03 -3.20
CA PHE A 184 -10.60 11.77 -4.42
C PHE A 184 -10.44 13.27 -4.18
N PRO A 185 -9.84 14.03 -5.11
CA PRO A 185 -9.72 15.47 -4.94
C PRO A 185 -11.11 16.14 -4.91
N SER A 186 -11.24 17.14 -4.04
CA SER A 186 -12.45 17.96 -3.99
C SER A 186 -12.61 18.76 -5.30
N TYR A 187 -13.79 18.71 -5.89
CA TYR A 187 -14.11 19.44 -7.12
C TYR A 187 -13.92 20.96 -7.00
N HIS A 188 -13.95 21.48 -5.80
CA HIS A 188 -13.84 22.90 -5.52
C HIS A 188 -12.40 23.39 -5.34
N ASN A 189 -11.43 22.48 -5.31
CA ASN A 189 -10.04 22.84 -5.05
C ASN A 189 -9.05 22.22 -6.04
N PRO A 190 -8.78 22.88 -7.17
CA PRO A 190 -7.83 22.39 -8.16
C PRO A 190 -6.38 22.32 -7.64
N ALA A 191 -6.07 22.99 -6.52
CA ALA A 191 -4.76 22.94 -5.90
C ALA A 191 -4.52 21.70 -5.03
N ALA A 192 -5.54 20.87 -4.80
CA ALA A 192 -5.42 19.68 -3.97
C ALA A 192 -4.34 18.71 -4.48
N PHE A 193 -4.34 18.43 -5.78
CA PHE A 193 -3.33 17.60 -6.44
C PHE A 193 -1.92 18.16 -6.23
N GLU A 194 -1.72 19.43 -6.58
CA GLU A 194 -0.41 20.08 -6.51
C GLU A 194 0.16 20.08 -5.09
N LYS A 195 -0.69 20.34 -4.10
CA LYS A 195 -0.28 20.34 -2.70
C LYS A 195 0.21 18.96 -2.24
N LEU A 196 -0.51 17.89 -2.59
CA LEU A 196 -0.12 16.53 -2.23
C LEU A 196 1.13 16.08 -3.00
N TYR A 197 1.22 16.45 -4.29
CA TYR A 197 2.36 16.17 -5.14
C TYR A 197 3.65 16.80 -4.59
N GLN A 198 3.61 18.08 -4.17
CA GLN A 198 4.76 18.77 -3.59
C GLN A 198 5.26 18.08 -2.32
N ILE A 199 4.36 17.61 -1.45
CA ILE A 199 4.75 16.87 -0.25
C ILE A 199 5.44 15.55 -0.64
N ALA A 200 4.89 14.81 -1.60
CA ALA A 200 5.51 13.58 -2.10
C ALA A 200 6.91 13.82 -2.69
N GLU A 201 7.09 14.88 -3.48
CA GLU A 201 8.41 15.28 -4.01
C GLU A 201 9.41 15.61 -2.89
N GLU A 202 9.00 16.35 -1.87
CA GLU A 202 9.88 16.69 -0.75
C GLU A 202 10.29 15.46 0.06
N ILE A 203 9.39 14.49 0.28
CA ILE A 203 9.74 13.21 0.91
C ILE A 203 10.88 12.53 0.12
N ILE A 204 10.75 12.44 -1.20
CA ILE A 204 11.78 11.83 -2.07
C ILE A 204 13.09 12.61 -2.02
N LYS A 205 13.05 13.94 -2.15
CA LYS A 205 14.25 14.79 -2.12
C LYS A 205 15.03 14.64 -0.83
N ILE A 206 14.36 14.67 0.33
CA ILE A 206 15.01 14.53 1.63
C ILE A 206 15.55 13.12 1.82
N THR A 207 14.86 12.08 1.33
CA THR A 207 15.34 10.70 1.38
C THR A 207 16.59 10.50 0.51
N LEU A 208 16.65 11.15 -0.66
CA LEU A 208 17.80 11.07 -1.58
C LEU A 208 19.04 11.84 -1.09
N SER A 209 18.85 12.90 -0.32
CA SER A 209 19.93 13.75 0.16
C SER A 209 19.76 14.04 1.65
N PRO A 210 19.89 13.03 2.52
CA PRO A 210 19.64 13.17 3.93
C PRO A 210 20.68 14.10 4.61
N GLN A 211 20.22 14.93 5.50
CA GLN A 211 20.99 15.83 6.34
C GLN A 211 20.66 15.59 7.82
N ILE A 212 21.41 16.20 8.71
CA ILE A 212 21.09 16.18 10.15
C ILE A 212 19.67 16.73 10.34
N GLY A 213 18.80 15.94 10.99
CA GLY A 213 17.41 16.29 11.23
C GLY A 213 16.43 15.86 10.12
N SER A 214 16.90 15.23 9.02
CA SER A 214 16.01 14.76 7.94
C SER A 214 14.90 13.86 8.44
N SER A 215 15.12 13.03 9.46
CA SER A 215 14.09 12.17 10.04
C SER A 215 12.90 12.97 10.60
N PHE A 216 13.16 14.11 11.25
CA PHE A 216 12.09 14.99 11.74
C PHE A 216 11.29 15.62 10.60
N PHE A 217 11.99 16.02 9.53
CA PHE A 217 11.33 16.57 8.34
C PHE A 217 10.46 15.52 7.64
N ILE A 218 10.97 14.29 7.47
CA ILE A 218 10.21 13.20 6.87
C ILE A 218 8.96 12.88 7.71
N ASN A 219 9.10 12.77 9.04
CA ASN A 219 7.96 12.56 9.93
C ASN A 219 6.92 13.68 9.77
N GLY A 220 7.37 14.94 9.77
CA GLY A 220 6.49 16.09 9.56
C GLY A 220 5.81 16.09 8.17
N LEU A 221 6.50 15.68 7.11
CA LEU A 221 5.95 15.58 5.76
C LEU A 221 4.93 14.44 5.63
N ILE A 222 5.19 13.29 6.24
CA ILE A 222 4.22 12.17 6.28
C ILE A 222 2.95 12.60 7.02
N CYS A 223 3.10 13.25 8.18
CA CYS A 223 1.95 13.79 8.90
C CYS A 223 1.19 14.83 8.06
N ARG A 224 1.92 15.71 7.37
CA ARG A 224 1.30 16.71 6.48
C ARG A 224 0.61 16.10 5.27
N PHE A 225 1.14 15.00 4.74
CA PHE A 225 0.51 14.23 3.67
C PHE A 225 -0.84 13.69 4.13
N LEU A 226 -0.88 13.04 5.29
CA LEU A 226 -2.09 12.48 5.88
C LEU A 226 -3.11 13.57 6.27
N ASP A 227 -2.65 14.67 6.85
CA ASP A 227 -3.47 15.83 7.18
C ASP A 227 -4.11 16.45 5.92
N THR A 228 -3.34 16.55 4.83
CA THR A 228 -3.85 17.05 3.55
C THR A 228 -4.92 16.13 2.98
N LEU A 229 -4.74 14.80 3.07
CA LEU A 229 -5.76 13.82 2.66
C LEU A 229 -7.03 13.91 3.49
N SER A 230 -6.90 14.18 4.80
CA SER A 230 -8.04 14.24 5.73
C SER A 230 -8.79 15.57 5.67
N ASN A 231 -8.24 16.58 5.01
CA ASN A 231 -8.89 17.88 4.90
C ASN A 231 -9.95 17.86 3.79
N PRO A 232 -11.26 18.01 4.13
CA PRO A 232 -12.36 17.91 3.17
C PRO A 232 -12.35 19.01 2.10
N ASP A 233 -11.63 20.12 2.33
CA ASP A 233 -11.42 21.15 1.31
C ASP A 233 -10.51 20.66 0.18
N PHE A 234 -9.65 19.66 0.44
CA PHE A 234 -8.73 19.10 -0.54
C PHE A 234 -9.18 17.74 -1.07
N PHE A 235 -9.60 16.83 -0.18
CA PHE A 235 -9.94 15.46 -0.56
C PHE A 235 -11.21 14.97 0.13
N HIS A 236 -11.92 14.10 -0.56
CA HIS A 236 -12.99 13.27 0.00
C HIS A 236 -12.46 11.88 0.22
N LEU A 237 -12.70 11.34 1.40
CA LEU A 237 -12.29 9.99 1.79
C LEU A 237 -13.49 9.05 1.83
N ALA A 238 -13.31 7.82 1.35
CA ALA A 238 -14.33 6.78 1.39
C ALA A 238 -13.72 5.48 1.93
N SER A 239 -14.13 5.08 3.13
CA SER A 239 -13.74 3.78 3.71
C SER A 239 -14.57 2.67 3.06
N ILE A 240 -13.89 1.65 2.57
CA ILE A 240 -14.50 0.49 1.91
C ILE A 240 -14.07 -0.75 2.65
N GLN A 241 -15.05 -1.44 3.24
CA GLN A 241 -14.87 -2.73 3.86
C GLN A 241 -15.27 -3.82 2.85
N ILE A 242 -14.41 -4.84 2.72
CA ILE A 242 -14.71 -6.00 1.89
C ILE A 242 -15.31 -7.07 2.79
N ASP A 243 -16.62 -7.21 2.71
CA ASP A 243 -17.32 -8.30 3.35
C ASP A 243 -17.15 -9.56 2.50
N TYR A 244 -16.46 -10.54 3.04
CA TYR A 244 -16.54 -11.88 2.51
C TYR A 244 -17.81 -12.52 3.05
N GLY A 245 -18.65 -13.02 2.16
CA GLY A 245 -19.74 -13.92 2.56
C GLY A 245 -19.19 -15.06 3.44
N ASN A 246 -20.03 -15.66 4.28
CA ASN A 246 -19.67 -16.70 5.25
C ASN A 246 -18.73 -17.78 4.68
N ASP A 247 -18.84 -18.13 3.40
CA ASP A 247 -18.02 -19.16 2.74
C ASP A 247 -16.52 -18.82 2.70
N PHE A 248 -16.17 -17.54 2.62
CA PHE A 248 -14.75 -17.13 2.61
C PHE A 248 -14.15 -17.12 4.01
N LEU A 249 -14.89 -16.69 5.02
CA LEU A 249 -14.47 -16.79 6.43
C LEU A 249 -14.21 -18.26 6.81
N ILE A 250 -15.09 -19.15 6.36
CA ILE A 250 -14.94 -20.59 6.55
C ILE A 250 -13.67 -21.10 5.86
N PHE A 251 -13.42 -20.69 4.63
CA PHE A 251 -12.22 -21.12 3.90
C PHE A 251 -10.93 -20.60 4.56
N THR A 252 -10.93 -19.35 5.03
CA THR A 252 -9.76 -18.77 5.74
C THR A 252 -9.53 -19.48 7.07
N ASN A 253 -10.58 -19.72 7.85
CA ASN A 253 -10.49 -20.49 9.10
C ASN A 253 -10.07 -21.92 8.85
N LEU A 254 -10.55 -22.56 7.79
CA LEU A 254 -10.16 -23.90 7.38
C LEU A 254 -8.65 -23.96 7.05
N THR A 255 -8.14 -23.00 6.28
CA THR A 255 -6.73 -22.94 5.93
C THR A 255 -5.86 -22.78 7.18
N HIS A 256 -6.21 -21.86 8.07
CA HIS A 256 -5.51 -21.64 9.34
C HIS A 256 -5.52 -22.87 10.27
N LEU A 257 -6.65 -23.58 10.36
CA LEU A 257 -6.76 -24.80 11.15
C LEU A 257 -5.91 -25.94 10.56
N LEU A 258 -5.88 -26.07 9.24
CA LEU A 258 -5.05 -27.06 8.56
C LEU A 258 -3.55 -26.74 8.71
N GLU A 259 -3.15 -25.48 8.58
CA GLU A 259 -1.76 -25.06 8.78
C GLU A 259 -1.30 -25.30 10.22
N ASN A 260 -2.08 -24.91 11.21
CA ASN A 260 -1.74 -25.10 12.64
C ASN A 260 -1.73 -26.59 13.07
N SER A 261 -2.40 -27.46 12.33
CA SER A 261 -2.44 -28.89 12.60
C SER A 261 -1.52 -29.72 11.70
N ASP A 262 -0.67 -29.09 10.88
CA ASP A 262 0.13 -29.76 9.84
C ASP A 262 -0.71 -30.64 8.91
N GLY A 263 -1.95 -30.23 8.64
CA GLY A 263 -2.88 -31.00 7.81
C GLY A 263 -3.42 -32.28 8.46
N ARG A 264 -3.30 -32.43 9.77
CA ARG A 264 -3.66 -33.70 10.50
C ARG A 264 -5.10 -33.75 10.95
N LEU A 265 -5.88 -32.67 10.82
CA LEU A 265 -7.27 -32.67 11.22
C LEU A 265 -8.12 -33.52 10.27
N SER A 266 -8.95 -34.36 10.85
CA SER A 266 -9.95 -35.14 10.13
C SER A 266 -11.11 -34.22 9.67
N ARG A 267 -11.88 -34.69 8.69
CA ARG A 267 -13.07 -33.96 8.22
C ARG A 267 -14.11 -33.72 9.33
N HIS A 268 -14.21 -34.63 10.30
CA HIS A 268 -15.14 -34.49 11.42
C HIS A 268 -14.68 -33.38 12.37
N GLU A 269 -13.41 -33.40 12.75
CA GLU A 269 -12.82 -32.35 13.61
C GLU A 269 -12.89 -30.95 12.97
N LEU A 270 -12.68 -30.87 11.65
CA LEU A 270 -12.85 -29.61 10.92
C LEU A 270 -14.31 -29.13 10.93
N SER A 271 -15.27 -30.05 10.75
CA SER A 271 -16.69 -29.72 10.82
C SER A 271 -17.10 -29.18 12.19
N ASP A 272 -16.63 -29.83 13.26
CA ASP A 272 -16.91 -29.43 14.64
C ASP A 272 -16.29 -28.05 14.96
N LEU A 273 -15.03 -27.82 14.57
CA LEU A 273 -14.30 -26.57 14.81
C LEU A 273 -14.87 -25.39 14.00
N LEU A 274 -15.38 -25.66 12.82
CA LEU A 274 -16.00 -24.63 11.97
C LEU A 274 -17.49 -24.43 12.27
N SER A 275 -18.05 -25.18 13.23
CA SER A 275 -19.49 -25.17 13.55
C SER A 275 -20.37 -25.42 12.31
N TYR A 276 -19.91 -26.27 11.40
CA TYR A 276 -20.64 -26.63 10.19
C TYR A 276 -21.26 -28.02 10.38
N SER A 277 -22.57 -28.05 10.30
CA SER A 277 -23.35 -29.30 10.37
C SER A 277 -23.63 -29.85 8.98
#